data_df176c50d27c099d96ef2c84d30872ab
#
_entry.id   df176c50d27c099d96ef2c84d30872ab
#
_cell.length_a   1.000
_cell.length_b   1.000
_cell.length_c   1.000
_cell.angle_alpha   90.00
_cell.angle_beta   90.00
_cell.angle_gamma   90.00
#
_symmetry.space_group_name_H-M   'P 1'
#
loop_
_entity.id
_entity.type
_entity.pdbx_description
1 polymer ?
#
loop_
_entity_poly.entity_id
_entity_poly.type
_entity_poly.pdbx_seq_one_letter_code
_entity_poly.pdbx_strand_id
1 'polypeptide(L)'
;ETDRFLLLHRGRRWNDSQRKWMGWERKRGKLHELNRWLRGVADTTFMAVGGHAPVVPQGVRYVITLDTDTQLPRDSARLLAGTMAHPLNRPRFDPRCERVVEGYAVLQPRITPFLPTGPGSTAYQRIVSGPGGVDPYGAADSDVYQDLFEEGSFAGKGIYDVNAFHAALKDKVPENSLLSHDLFEGVFARAGLLTDVDLFEEFPSNYEVGARRQHRWVRGDWQLLPWIVGWA
;
A
#
# COMPACT_ATOMS: atom_id res chain seq x y z
N GLU A 1 -29.83 -1.60 4.59
CA GLU A 1 -28.97 -1.08 3.52
C GLU A 1 -27.62 -0.74 4.14
N THR A 2 -26.54 -1.36 3.67
CA THR A 2 -25.19 -1.01 4.09
C THR A 2 -24.79 0.28 3.38
N ASP A 3 -24.31 1.26 4.14
CA ASP A 3 -23.78 2.51 3.58
C ASP A 3 -22.68 2.20 2.57
N ARG A 4 -22.79 2.77 1.37
CA ARG A 4 -21.77 2.62 0.31
C ARG A 4 -20.51 3.43 0.58
N PHE A 5 -20.61 4.46 1.42
CA PHE A 5 -19.51 5.34 1.79
C PHE A 5 -19.37 5.35 3.31
N LEU A 6 -18.16 5.09 3.76
CA LEU A 6 -17.84 5.07 5.18
C LEU A 6 -16.71 6.07 5.46
N LEU A 7 -16.92 6.94 6.44
CA LEU A 7 -15.87 7.80 6.97
C LEU A 7 -15.27 7.14 8.20
N LEU A 8 -14.05 6.61 8.07
CA LEU A 8 -13.30 5.98 9.16
C LEU A 8 -12.27 6.97 9.70
N HIS A 9 -12.56 7.57 10.86
CA HIS A 9 -11.65 8.46 11.55
C HIS A 9 -10.98 7.74 12.71
N ARG A 10 -9.64 7.83 12.81
CA ARG A 10 -8.85 7.18 13.88
C ARG A 10 -8.53 8.16 14.99
N GLY A 11 -8.66 7.69 16.23
CA GLY A 11 -8.11 8.40 17.39
C GLY A 11 -6.58 8.49 17.31
N ARG A 12 -6.04 9.61 17.76
CA ARG A 12 -4.59 9.77 17.95
C ARG A 12 -4.17 9.13 19.25
N ARG A 13 -2.98 8.49 19.25
CA ARG A 13 -2.31 7.99 20.45
C ARG A 13 -0.98 8.69 20.64
N TRP A 14 -0.54 8.84 21.86
CA TRP A 14 0.80 9.34 22.15
C TRP A 14 1.83 8.28 21.76
N ASN A 15 2.87 8.70 21.05
CA ASN A 15 3.97 7.84 20.65
C ASN A 15 5.24 8.31 21.39
N ASP A 16 5.72 7.49 22.34
CA ASP A 16 6.85 7.84 23.20
C ASP A 16 8.15 7.97 22.40
N SER A 17 8.40 7.12 21.43
CA SER A 17 9.62 7.14 20.62
C SER A 17 9.70 8.38 19.74
N GLN A 18 8.56 8.86 19.22
CA GLN A 18 8.50 10.05 18.37
C GLN A 18 8.06 11.32 19.12
N ARG A 19 7.71 11.21 20.41
CA ARG A 19 7.26 12.30 21.30
C ARG A 19 6.16 13.16 20.67
N LYS A 20 5.11 12.51 20.11
CA LYS A 20 3.98 13.23 19.50
C LYS A 20 2.70 12.40 19.48
N TRP A 21 1.58 13.11 19.41
CA TRP A 21 0.27 12.51 19.15
C TRP A 21 0.13 12.20 17.67
N MET A 22 -0.13 10.92 17.33
CA MET A 22 -0.28 10.46 15.94
C MET A 22 -1.23 9.27 15.85
N GLY A 23 -1.72 9.00 14.65
CA GLY A 23 -2.37 7.72 14.38
C GLY A 23 -1.34 6.59 14.52
N TRP A 24 -1.67 5.56 15.31
CA TRP A 24 -0.79 4.42 15.57
C TRP A 24 -0.23 3.86 14.26
N GLU A 25 1.08 3.75 14.17
CA GLU A 25 1.82 3.23 13.01
C GLU A 25 1.39 3.82 11.64
N ARG A 26 0.89 5.04 11.62
CA ARG A 26 0.57 5.80 10.39
C ARG A 26 -0.33 5.01 9.41
N LYS A 27 0.08 4.88 8.10
CA LYS A 27 -0.67 4.17 7.06
C LYS A 27 -0.71 2.66 7.35
N ARG A 28 0.42 2.05 7.73
CA ARG A 28 0.50 0.64 8.13
C ARG A 28 -0.51 0.29 9.22
N GLY A 29 -0.50 1.02 10.30
CA GLY A 29 -1.44 0.81 11.41
C GLY A 29 -2.89 1.01 10.99
N LYS A 30 -3.16 2.01 10.10
CA LYS A 30 -4.51 2.21 9.55
C LYS A 30 -4.99 0.99 8.77
N LEU A 31 -4.17 0.44 7.89
CA LEU A 31 -4.52 -0.75 7.11
C LEU A 31 -4.62 -2.00 8.00
N HIS A 32 -3.73 -2.16 8.97
CA HIS A 32 -3.81 -3.23 9.94
C HIS A 32 -5.12 -3.21 10.75
N GLU A 33 -5.50 -2.05 11.29
CA GLU A 33 -6.77 -1.89 12.00
C GLU A 33 -7.98 -2.09 11.08
N LEU A 34 -7.92 -1.59 9.84
CA LEU A 34 -8.96 -1.81 8.84
C LEU A 34 -9.17 -3.30 8.58
N ASN A 35 -8.09 -4.06 8.37
CA ASN A 35 -8.16 -5.49 8.11
C ASN A 35 -8.73 -6.26 9.31
N ARG A 36 -8.31 -5.91 10.54
CA ARG A 36 -8.89 -6.48 11.76
C ARG A 36 -10.38 -6.17 11.88
N TRP A 37 -10.75 -4.93 11.62
CA TRP A 37 -12.15 -4.48 11.67
C TRP A 37 -13.02 -5.18 10.62
N LEU A 38 -12.55 -5.29 9.37
CA LEU A 38 -13.24 -6.05 8.31
C LEU A 38 -13.41 -7.53 8.64
N ARG A 39 -12.57 -8.07 9.51
CA ARG A 39 -12.63 -9.44 10.03
C ARG A 39 -13.45 -9.55 11.33
N GLY A 40 -14.14 -8.49 11.74
CA GLY A 40 -15.05 -8.47 12.89
C GLY A 40 -14.39 -8.18 14.24
N VAL A 41 -13.12 -7.75 14.28
CA VAL A 41 -12.47 -7.35 15.53
C VAL A 41 -12.91 -5.94 15.91
N ALA A 42 -13.50 -5.80 17.10
CA ALA A 42 -14.05 -4.52 17.58
C ALA A 42 -12.97 -3.58 18.19
N ASP A 43 -11.84 -4.13 18.66
CA ASP A 43 -10.74 -3.35 19.25
C ASP A 43 -9.95 -2.61 18.16
N THR A 44 -10.37 -1.40 17.85
CA THR A 44 -9.76 -0.49 16.89
C THR A 44 -9.75 0.94 17.42
N THR A 45 -8.95 1.80 16.81
CA THR A 45 -8.96 3.25 17.14
C THR A 45 -9.98 4.04 16.29
N PHE A 46 -10.83 3.37 15.51
CA PHE A 46 -11.89 4.03 14.74
C PHE A 46 -12.92 4.64 15.69
N MET A 47 -13.17 5.92 15.50
CA MET A 47 -14.07 6.71 16.32
C MET A 47 -15.45 6.81 15.68
N ALA A 48 -16.48 6.92 16.51
CA ALA A 48 -17.80 7.30 16.05
C ALA A 48 -17.77 8.70 15.42
N VAL A 49 -18.35 8.84 14.24
CA VAL A 49 -18.49 10.11 13.54
C VAL A 49 -19.97 10.47 13.51
N GLY A 50 -20.31 11.68 13.94
CA GLY A 50 -21.73 12.11 14.04
C GLY A 50 -22.56 11.29 15.02
N GLY A 51 -21.92 10.67 16.05
CA GLY A 51 -22.62 9.82 17.03
C GLY A 51 -22.85 8.37 16.57
N HIS A 52 -22.46 8.01 15.36
CA HIS A 52 -22.62 6.66 14.83
C HIS A 52 -21.28 5.95 14.76
N ALA A 53 -21.18 4.76 15.39
CA ALA A 53 -20.04 3.89 15.22
C ALA A 53 -20.05 3.30 13.79
N PRO A 54 -18.87 3.14 13.13
CA PRO A 54 -18.83 2.57 11.81
C PRO A 54 -19.29 1.11 11.83
N VAL A 55 -20.18 0.76 10.90
CA VAL A 55 -20.70 -0.61 10.75
C VAL A 55 -19.78 -1.38 9.79
N VAL A 56 -19.34 -2.57 10.22
CA VAL A 56 -18.46 -3.43 9.41
C VAL A 56 -19.18 -3.93 8.17
N PRO A 57 -18.71 -3.62 6.95
CA PRO A 57 -19.25 -4.23 5.74
C PRO A 57 -19.01 -5.74 5.74
N GLN A 58 -20.04 -6.51 5.45
CA GLN A 58 -19.93 -7.96 5.42
C GLN A 58 -19.39 -8.47 4.08
N GLY A 59 -18.61 -9.56 4.11
CA GLY A 59 -18.15 -10.27 2.93
C GLY A 59 -17.08 -9.52 2.12
N VAL A 60 -16.41 -8.51 2.67
CA VAL A 60 -15.31 -7.83 1.99
C VAL A 60 -14.13 -8.79 1.87
N ARG A 61 -13.78 -9.12 0.63
CA ARG A 61 -12.66 -9.99 0.30
C ARG A 61 -11.42 -9.20 -0.13
N TYR A 62 -11.63 -8.17 -0.92
CA TYR A 62 -10.54 -7.38 -1.50
C TYR A 62 -10.64 -5.92 -1.05
N VAL A 63 -9.48 -5.30 -0.89
CA VAL A 63 -9.36 -3.86 -0.61
C VAL A 63 -8.42 -3.25 -1.64
N ILE A 64 -8.84 -2.15 -2.27
CA ILE A 64 -7.99 -1.32 -3.11
C ILE A 64 -7.50 -0.14 -2.25
N THR A 65 -6.18 0.02 -2.17
CA THR A 65 -5.55 1.14 -1.47
C THR A 65 -5.11 2.20 -2.45
N LEU A 66 -5.42 3.46 -2.13
CA LEU A 66 -5.00 4.63 -2.88
C LEU A 66 -4.44 5.67 -1.90
N ASP A 67 -3.50 6.47 -2.34
CA ASP A 67 -3.10 7.68 -1.64
C ASP A 67 -4.00 8.86 -2.05
N THR A 68 -3.96 9.96 -1.31
CA THR A 68 -4.83 11.12 -1.57
C THR A 68 -4.58 11.79 -2.92
N ASP A 69 -3.41 11.61 -3.49
CA ASP A 69 -2.95 12.12 -4.79
C ASP A 69 -3.01 11.06 -5.91
N THR A 70 -3.50 9.85 -5.61
CA THR A 70 -3.65 8.77 -6.59
C THR A 70 -5.01 8.82 -7.27
N GLN A 71 -5.00 8.84 -8.59
CA GLN A 71 -6.20 8.76 -9.41
C GLN A 71 -6.43 7.32 -9.89
N LEU A 72 -7.66 6.86 -9.74
CA LEU A 72 -8.11 5.56 -10.20
C LEU A 72 -8.88 5.73 -11.53
N PRO A 73 -8.32 5.37 -12.68
CA PRO A 73 -9.01 5.47 -13.95
C PRO A 73 -10.28 4.62 -14.01
N ARG A 74 -11.13 4.95 -14.97
CA ARG A 74 -12.34 4.18 -15.22
C ARG A 74 -11.97 2.72 -15.52
N ASP A 75 -12.77 1.79 -15.02
CA ASP A 75 -12.60 0.33 -15.14
C ASP A 75 -11.40 -0.29 -14.42
N SER A 76 -10.41 0.47 -13.94
CA SER A 76 -9.23 -0.07 -13.24
C SER A 76 -9.61 -0.90 -12.01
N ALA A 77 -10.59 -0.47 -11.22
CA ALA A 77 -11.06 -1.25 -10.07
C ALA A 77 -11.60 -2.62 -10.48
N ARG A 78 -12.33 -2.69 -11.60
CA ARG A 78 -12.87 -3.95 -12.12
C ARG A 78 -11.77 -4.88 -12.62
N LEU A 79 -10.78 -4.33 -13.32
CA LEU A 79 -9.62 -5.09 -13.81
C LEU A 79 -8.80 -5.63 -12.63
N LEU A 80 -8.46 -4.78 -11.65
CA LEU A 80 -7.77 -5.19 -10.43
C LEU A 80 -8.50 -6.31 -9.70
N ALA A 81 -9.81 -6.16 -9.47
CA ALA A 81 -10.60 -7.18 -8.79
C ALA A 81 -10.71 -8.48 -9.61
N GLY A 82 -10.86 -8.39 -10.93
CA GLY A 82 -10.92 -9.54 -11.83
C GLY A 82 -9.61 -10.33 -11.84
N THR A 83 -8.48 -9.63 -11.91
CA THR A 83 -7.15 -10.27 -11.88
C THR A 83 -6.85 -10.90 -10.52
N MET A 84 -7.17 -10.20 -9.42
CA MET A 84 -7.01 -10.77 -8.08
C MET A 84 -7.90 -12.00 -7.84
N ALA A 85 -9.09 -12.04 -8.45
CA ALA A 85 -10.01 -13.17 -8.34
C ALA A 85 -9.63 -14.36 -9.23
N HIS A 86 -8.71 -14.19 -10.18
CA HIS A 86 -8.31 -15.24 -11.10
C HIS A 86 -7.76 -16.47 -10.36
N PRO A 87 -8.12 -17.70 -10.72
CA PRO A 87 -7.72 -18.91 -10.01
C PRO A 87 -6.20 -19.06 -9.83
N LEU A 88 -5.40 -18.70 -10.83
CA LEU A 88 -3.93 -18.78 -10.78
C LEU A 88 -3.30 -17.74 -9.84
N ASN A 89 -4.02 -16.66 -9.51
CA ASN A 89 -3.53 -15.61 -8.63
C ASN A 89 -3.98 -15.81 -7.18
N ARG A 90 -4.73 -16.87 -6.88
CA ARG A 90 -5.18 -17.15 -5.51
C ARG A 90 -4.01 -17.35 -4.57
N PRO A 91 -3.89 -16.56 -3.50
CA PRO A 91 -2.78 -16.67 -2.57
C PRO A 91 -2.85 -17.98 -1.76
N ARG A 92 -1.72 -18.68 -1.69
CA ARG A 92 -1.51 -19.80 -0.76
C ARG A 92 -0.47 -19.40 0.28
N PHE A 93 -0.93 -19.23 1.50
CA PHE A 93 -0.06 -18.96 2.64
C PHE A 93 0.55 -20.26 3.17
N ASP A 94 1.87 -20.27 3.41
CA ASP A 94 2.57 -21.39 4.03
C ASP A 94 2.97 -21.00 5.48
N PRO A 95 2.42 -21.66 6.49
CA PRO A 95 2.74 -21.37 7.89
C PRO A 95 4.16 -21.76 8.31
N ARG A 96 4.90 -22.54 7.51
CA ARG A 96 6.30 -22.92 7.82
C ARG A 96 7.28 -21.82 7.55
N CYS A 97 7.10 -21.11 6.44
CA CYS A 97 7.90 -19.92 6.09
C CYS A 97 7.13 -18.62 6.37
N GLU A 98 5.91 -18.72 6.87
CA GLU A 98 5.04 -17.62 7.30
C GLU A 98 4.88 -16.53 6.22
N ARG A 99 4.78 -16.94 4.96
CA ARG A 99 4.56 -16.05 3.82
C ARG A 99 3.64 -16.68 2.79
N VAL A 100 3.19 -15.88 1.85
CA VAL A 100 2.51 -16.37 0.64
C VAL A 100 3.56 -16.97 -0.31
N VAL A 101 3.35 -18.20 -0.77
CA VAL A 101 4.31 -18.96 -1.60
C VAL A 101 3.80 -19.23 -3.01
N GLU A 102 2.50 -19.17 -3.25
CA GLU A 102 1.86 -19.28 -4.57
C GLU A 102 0.76 -18.25 -4.70
N GLY A 103 0.47 -17.83 -5.93
CA GLY A 103 -0.44 -16.74 -6.19
C GLY A 103 0.06 -15.44 -5.56
N TYR A 104 -0.81 -14.47 -5.36
CA TYR A 104 -0.46 -13.13 -4.87
C TYR A 104 -1.49 -12.66 -3.85
N ALA A 105 -1.05 -12.26 -2.65
CA ALA A 105 -1.98 -11.62 -1.71
C ALA A 105 -2.13 -10.12 -1.98
N VAL A 106 -1.22 -9.53 -2.76
CA VAL A 106 -1.29 -8.13 -3.20
C VAL A 106 -0.87 -8.03 -4.67
N LEU A 107 -1.58 -7.19 -5.43
CA LEU A 107 -1.23 -6.84 -6.80
C LEU A 107 -0.95 -5.34 -6.88
N GLN A 108 0.21 -5.00 -7.44
CA GLN A 108 0.69 -3.66 -7.66
C GLN A 108 0.42 -3.25 -9.11
N PRO A 109 -0.50 -2.32 -9.40
CA PRO A 109 -0.63 -1.73 -10.72
C PRO A 109 0.54 -0.79 -11.02
N ARG A 110 0.78 -0.48 -12.28
CA ARG A 110 1.75 0.53 -12.69
C ARG A 110 1.35 1.90 -12.14
N ILE A 111 2.31 2.62 -11.59
CA ILE A 111 2.09 4.01 -11.12
C ILE A 111 2.72 4.95 -12.13
N THR A 112 1.89 5.64 -12.88
CA THR A 112 2.31 6.59 -13.91
C THR A 112 2.16 8.01 -13.40
N PRO A 113 3.17 8.88 -13.55
CA PRO A 113 3.04 10.27 -13.14
C PRO A 113 2.00 10.97 -14.00
N PHE A 114 1.12 11.72 -13.37
CA PHE A 114 0.22 12.63 -14.08
C PHE A 114 1.04 13.79 -14.61
N LEU A 115 1.11 13.90 -15.92
CA LEU A 115 1.76 15.03 -16.58
C LEU A 115 0.90 16.28 -16.37
N PRO A 116 1.41 17.30 -15.66
CA PRO A 116 0.65 18.50 -15.43
C PRO A 116 0.47 19.25 -16.76
N THR A 117 -0.76 19.26 -17.23
CA THR A 117 -1.15 20.01 -18.44
C THR A 117 -1.78 21.33 -18.01
N GLY A 118 -1.24 22.46 -18.46
CA GLY A 118 -1.85 23.77 -18.28
C GLY A 118 -1.04 24.77 -17.42
N PRO A 119 -1.61 25.95 -17.16
CA PRO A 119 -0.89 27.07 -16.53
C PRO A 119 -0.54 26.85 -15.04
N GLY A 120 -1.06 25.81 -14.40
CA GLY A 120 -0.76 25.47 -12.98
C GLY A 120 0.51 24.65 -12.79
N SER A 121 1.13 24.14 -13.84
CA SER A 121 2.33 23.31 -13.72
C SER A 121 3.59 24.16 -13.47
N THR A 122 4.42 23.72 -12.53
CA THR A 122 5.72 24.36 -12.23
C THR A 122 6.76 24.02 -13.32
N ALA A 123 7.81 24.84 -13.43
CA ALA A 123 8.94 24.53 -14.30
C ALA A 123 9.61 23.20 -13.90
N TYR A 124 9.71 22.94 -12.60
CA TYR A 124 10.23 21.67 -12.06
C TYR A 124 9.42 20.47 -12.57
N GLN A 125 8.11 20.50 -12.42
CA GLN A 125 7.24 19.43 -12.91
C GLN A 125 7.42 19.18 -14.41
N ARG A 126 7.45 20.23 -15.23
CA ARG A 126 7.61 20.11 -16.68
C ARG A 126 8.94 19.52 -17.14
N ILE A 127 10.02 19.75 -16.37
CA ILE A 127 11.36 19.27 -16.72
C ILE A 127 11.60 17.85 -16.16
N VAL A 128 11.12 17.57 -14.96
CA VAL A 128 11.51 16.37 -14.22
C VAL A 128 10.48 15.25 -14.29
N SER A 129 9.20 15.55 -14.60
CA SER A 129 8.15 14.53 -14.77
C SER A 129 8.33 13.76 -16.09
N GLY A 130 9.35 12.90 -16.11
CA GLY A 130 9.59 12.00 -17.25
C GLY A 130 8.76 10.71 -17.18
N PRO A 131 8.81 9.88 -18.24
CA PRO A 131 8.07 8.61 -18.32
C PRO A 131 8.45 7.59 -17.25
N GLY A 132 9.62 7.72 -16.61
CA GLY A 132 10.08 6.84 -15.54
C GLY A 132 9.42 7.06 -14.17
N GLY A 133 8.57 8.09 -14.05
CA GLY A 133 7.84 8.37 -12.81
C GLY A 133 8.71 8.77 -11.63
N VAL A 134 8.10 8.79 -10.45
CA VAL A 134 8.78 9.04 -9.17
C VAL A 134 9.09 7.72 -8.45
N ASP A 135 8.38 6.66 -8.81
CA ASP A 135 8.47 5.35 -8.19
C ASP A 135 9.24 4.38 -9.09
N PRO A 136 10.47 4.00 -8.71
CA PRO A 136 11.28 3.07 -9.50
C PRO A 136 10.68 1.65 -9.56
N TYR A 137 9.80 1.29 -8.61
CA TYR A 137 9.25 -0.07 -8.52
C TYR A 137 8.15 -0.37 -9.55
N GLY A 138 7.62 0.65 -10.23
CA GLY A 138 6.67 0.50 -11.33
C GLY A 138 7.29 0.64 -12.72
N ALA A 139 8.62 0.72 -12.82
CA ALA A 139 9.34 0.88 -14.07
C ALA A 139 9.62 -0.46 -14.77
N ALA A 140 10.18 -0.41 -15.99
CA ALA A 140 10.51 -1.59 -16.79
C ALA A 140 11.44 -2.60 -16.09
N ASP A 141 12.29 -2.13 -15.18
CA ASP A 141 13.19 -2.97 -14.39
C ASP A 141 12.40 -3.91 -13.45
N SER A 142 11.24 -3.47 -12.98
CA SER A 142 10.35 -4.28 -12.13
C SER A 142 9.64 -5.38 -12.91
N ASP A 143 9.38 -5.19 -14.20
CA ASP A 143 8.86 -6.24 -15.09
C ASP A 143 9.87 -7.39 -15.20
N VAL A 144 11.15 -7.07 -15.43
CA VAL A 144 12.23 -8.07 -15.51
C VAL A 144 12.40 -8.81 -14.18
N TYR A 145 12.29 -8.13 -13.06
CA TYR A 145 12.35 -8.76 -11.74
C TYR A 145 11.23 -9.77 -11.55
N GLN A 146 9.98 -9.39 -11.91
CA GLN A 146 8.84 -10.30 -11.82
C GLN A 146 8.97 -11.49 -12.76
N ASP A 147 9.46 -11.29 -13.97
CA ASP A 147 9.67 -12.38 -14.94
C ASP A 147 10.72 -13.39 -14.46
N LEU A 148 11.75 -12.94 -13.77
CA LEU A 148 12.81 -13.81 -13.26
C LEU A 148 12.45 -14.51 -11.94
N PHE A 149 11.72 -13.85 -11.05
CA PHE A 149 11.47 -14.32 -9.69
C PHE A 149 10.00 -14.61 -9.40
N GLU A 150 9.12 -14.37 -10.36
CA GLU A 150 7.66 -14.52 -10.21
C GLU A 150 7.07 -13.69 -9.06
N GLU A 151 7.78 -12.65 -8.65
CA GLU A 151 7.38 -11.73 -7.58
C GLU A 151 7.68 -10.29 -8.02
N GLY A 152 6.77 -9.37 -7.71
CA GLY A 152 6.95 -7.94 -7.92
C GLY A 152 7.21 -7.19 -6.61
N SER A 153 7.38 -5.88 -6.72
CA SER A 153 7.48 -4.99 -5.57
C SER A 153 6.14 -4.32 -5.29
N PHE A 154 5.86 -4.02 -4.02
CA PHE A 154 4.66 -3.29 -3.62
C PHE A 154 5.02 -1.89 -3.13
N ALA A 155 4.34 -0.89 -3.68
CA ALA A 155 4.56 0.54 -3.39
C ALA A 155 3.38 1.18 -2.62
N GLY A 156 2.57 0.35 -1.95
CA GLY A 156 1.48 0.81 -1.07
C GLY A 156 0.18 1.20 -1.76
N LYS A 157 0.08 1.01 -3.09
CA LYS A 157 -1.12 1.29 -3.89
C LYS A 157 -1.43 0.10 -4.77
N GLY A 158 -2.66 -0.39 -4.70
CA GLY A 158 -3.08 -1.56 -5.46
C GLY A 158 -4.20 -2.30 -4.77
N ILE A 159 -4.36 -3.57 -5.07
CA ILE A 159 -5.41 -4.41 -4.50
C ILE A 159 -4.81 -5.57 -3.70
N TYR A 160 -5.41 -5.90 -2.57
CA TYR A 160 -5.00 -7.06 -1.78
C TYR A 160 -6.18 -7.91 -1.29
N ASP A 161 -5.93 -9.21 -1.09
CA ASP A 161 -6.86 -10.13 -0.40
C ASP A 161 -6.72 -9.93 1.12
N VAL A 162 -7.79 -9.50 1.78
CA VAL A 162 -7.81 -9.13 3.20
C VAL A 162 -7.31 -10.26 4.10
N ASN A 163 -7.69 -11.50 3.81
CA ASN A 163 -7.33 -12.64 4.65
C ASN A 163 -5.88 -13.05 4.47
N ALA A 164 -5.41 -13.17 3.24
CA ALA A 164 -4.06 -13.58 2.93
C ALA A 164 -3.03 -12.50 3.34
N PHE A 165 -3.33 -11.24 3.06
CA PHE A 165 -2.50 -10.10 3.46
C PHE A 165 -2.38 -10.00 5.00
N HIS A 166 -3.50 -10.16 5.71
CA HIS A 166 -3.47 -10.17 7.17
C HIS A 166 -2.67 -11.35 7.72
N ALA A 167 -2.84 -12.57 7.17
CA ALA A 167 -2.10 -13.75 7.62
C ALA A 167 -0.58 -13.59 7.40
N ALA A 168 -0.19 -13.02 6.25
CA ALA A 168 1.22 -12.82 5.90
C ALA A 168 1.93 -11.79 6.79
N LEU A 169 1.20 -10.78 7.30
CA LEU A 169 1.80 -9.63 8.00
C LEU A 169 1.54 -9.62 9.51
N LYS A 170 0.72 -10.55 10.00
CA LYS A 170 0.41 -10.62 11.42
C LYS A 170 1.68 -10.80 12.23
N ASP A 171 1.87 -9.94 13.22
CA ASP A 171 2.96 -9.98 14.22
C ASP A 171 4.39 -9.89 13.62
N LYS A 172 4.54 -9.50 12.33
CA LYS A 172 5.83 -9.44 11.65
C LYS A 172 6.63 -8.16 11.89
N VAL A 173 5.96 -7.06 12.12
CA VAL A 173 6.59 -5.74 12.21
C VAL A 173 6.51 -5.22 13.63
N PRO A 174 7.65 -5.09 14.33
CA PRO A 174 7.69 -4.44 15.63
C PRO A 174 7.22 -2.97 15.54
N GLU A 175 6.65 -2.45 16.62
CA GLU A 175 6.21 -1.07 16.67
C GLU A 175 7.38 -0.11 16.47
N ASN A 176 7.13 1.00 15.77
CA ASN A 176 8.09 2.06 15.50
C ASN A 176 9.35 1.65 14.69
N SER A 177 9.36 0.44 14.11
CA SER A 177 10.54 -0.08 13.40
C SER A 177 10.63 0.40 11.94
N LEU A 178 9.49 0.58 11.25
CA LEU A 178 9.44 0.90 9.83
C LEU A 178 8.70 2.22 9.55
N LEU A 179 9.31 3.07 8.72
CA LEU A 179 8.68 4.27 8.15
C LEU A 179 8.00 4.01 6.81
N SER A 180 8.66 3.25 5.94
CA SER A 180 8.13 2.71 4.70
C SER A 180 7.96 1.21 4.89
N HIS A 181 6.75 0.73 4.76
CA HIS A 181 6.42 -0.67 5.04
C HIS A 181 6.03 -1.44 3.76
N ASP A 182 5.86 -0.72 2.67
CA ASP A 182 5.24 -1.26 1.47
C ASP A 182 6.08 -2.41 0.87
N LEU A 183 7.41 -2.24 0.75
CA LEU A 183 8.32 -3.30 0.29
C LEU A 183 8.28 -4.54 1.19
N PHE A 184 8.30 -4.33 2.51
CA PHE A 184 8.19 -5.41 3.48
C PHE A 184 6.89 -6.20 3.31
N GLU A 185 5.77 -5.48 3.17
CA GLU A 185 4.46 -6.08 2.93
C GLU A 185 4.46 -6.89 1.62
N GLY A 186 5.07 -6.37 0.56
CA GLY A 186 5.20 -7.04 -0.73
C GLY A 186 5.92 -8.38 -0.65
N VAL A 187 7.00 -8.45 0.14
CA VAL A 187 7.79 -9.69 0.31
C VAL A 187 6.98 -10.79 0.98
N PHE A 188 6.30 -10.50 2.09
CA PHE A 188 5.54 -11.52 2.83
C PHE A 188 4.19 -11.86 2.20
N ALA A 189 3.52 -10.86 1.63
CA ALA A 189 2.26 -11.02 0.93
C ALA A 189 2.43 -11.53 -0.51
N ARG A 190 3.66 -11.67 -1.01
CA ARG A 190 4.01 -12.00 -2.39
C ARG A 190 3.28 -11.06 -3.36
N ALA A 191 3.92 -9.95 -3.67
CA ALA A 191 3.37 -8.97 -4.58
C ALA A 191 3.48 -9.46 -6.04
N GLY A 192 2.43 -9.21 -6.83
CA GLY A 192 2.45 -9.36 -8.29
C GLY A 192 2.32 -8.00 -8.96
N LEU A 193 3.13 -7.73 -9.98
CA LEU A 193 3.05 -6.52 -10.78
C LEU A 193 1.99 -6.67 -11.86
N LEU A 194 1.15 -5.65 -12.03
CA LEU A 194 0.11 -5.56 -13.04
C LEU A 194 0.43 -4.44 -14.02
N THR A 195 0.99 -4.79 -15.17
CA THR A 195 1.50 -3.82 -16.14
C THR A 195 0.45 -3.26 -17.10
N ASP A 196 -0.71 -3.89 -17.16
CA ASP A 196 -1.86 -3.52 -18.00
C ASP A 196 -2.89 -2.63 -17.27
N VAL A 197 -2.63 -2.31 -16.01
CA VAL A 197 -3.46 -1.38 -15.23
C VAL A 197 -2.61 -0.24 -14.71
N ASP A 198 -2.93 0.98 -15.16
CA ASP A 198 -2.29 2.21 -14.69
C ASP A 198 -3.11 2.88 -13.60
N LEU A 199 -2.42 3.37 -12.57
CA LEU A 199 -2.89 4.40 -11.65
C LEU A 199 -2.06 5.66 -11.88
N PHE A 200 -2.67 6.83 -11.74
CA PHE A 200 -1.97 8.09 -11.95
C PHE A 200 -1.71 8.80 -10.64
N GLU A 201 -0.53 9.37 -10.49
CA GLU A 201 -0.11 10.09 -9.29
C GLU A 201 0.44 11.47 -9.64
N GLU A 202 0.18 12.47 -8.79
CA GLU A 202 0.74 13.81 -8.99
C GLU A 202 2.24 13.82 -8.75
N PHE A 203 2.95 14.42 -9.70
CA PHE A 203 4.37 14.69 -9.55
C PHE A 203 4.60 15.84 -8.55
N PRO A 204 5.61 15.76 -7.66
CA PRO A 204 5.90 16.83 -6.70
C PRO A 204 6.01 18.20 -7.36
N SER A 205 5.40 19.22 -6.75
CA SER A 205 5.34 20.57 -7.31
C SER A 205 6.70 21.30 -7.34
N ASN A 206 7.64 20.88 -6.51
CA ASN A 206 9.00 21.46 -6.46
C ASN A 206 10.02 20.44 -5.93
N TYR A 207 11.30 20.77 -6.13
CA TYR A 207 12.43 19.93 -5.74
C TYR A 207 12.43 19.59 -4.23
N GLU A 208 12.12 20.55 -3.36
CA GLU A 208 12.14 20.33 -1.91
C GLU A 208 11.13 19.27 -1.46
N VAL A 209 9.92 19.31 -2.02
CA VAL A 209 8.87 18.31 -1.76
C VAL A 209 9.32 16.95 -2.26
N GLY A 210 9.87 16.89 -3.48
CA GLY A 210 10.42 15.67 -4.06
C GLY A 210 11.55 15.08 -3.23
N ALA A 211 12.53 15.89 -2.86
CA ALA A 211 13.69 15.48 -2.06
C ALA A 211 13.29 14.96 -0.67
N ARG A 212 12.33 15.62 0.01
CA ARG A 212 11.81 15.15 1.31
C ARG A 212 11.06 13.82 1.17
N ARG A 213 10.33 13.61 0.08
CA ARG A 213 9.65 12.34 -0.24
C ARG A 213 10.68 11.24 -0.44
N GLN A 214 11.68 11.47 -1.29
CA GLN A 214 12.76 10.53 -1.57
C GLN A 214 13.57 10.17 -0.31
N HIS A 215 13.96 11.18 0.48
CA HIS A 215 14.64 10.95 1.75
C HIS A 215 13.85 10.04 2.71
N ARG A 216 12.52 10.22 2.78
CA ARG A 216 11.68 9.37 3.62
C ARG A 216 11.63 7.93 3.13
N TRP A 217 11.57 7.71 1.82
CA TRP A 217 11.58 6.38 1.22
C TRP A 217 12.92 5.68 1.46
N VAL A 218 14.01 6.28 1.06
CA VAL A 218 15.37 5.75 1.28
C VAL A 218 15.61 5.40 2.76
N ARG A 219 15.20 6.30 3.66
CA ARG A 219 15.30 6.00 5.09
C ARG A 219 14.46 4.79 5.51
N GLY A 220 13.27 4.64 4.95
CA GLY A 220 12.39 3.48 5.20
C GLY A 220 13.02 2.18 4.68
N ASP A 221 13.61 2.21 3.50
CA ASP A 221 14.26 1.05 2.89
C ASP A 221 15.49 0.60 3.71
N TRP A 222 16.31 1.54 4.19
CA TRP A 222 17.41 1.23 5.11
C TRP A 222 16.96 0.59 6.45
N GLN A 223 15.74 0.84 6.87
CA GLN A 223 15.19 0.19 8.07
C GLN A 223 14.87 -1.30 7.85
N LEU A 224 14.88 -1.80 6.62
CA LEU A 224 14.73 -3.22 6.30
C LEU A 224 16.03 -4.03 6.49
N LEU A 225 17.17 -3.37 6.67
CA LEU A 225 18.47 -4.02 6.80
C LEU A 225 18.51 -5.15 7.86
N PRO A 226 17.91 -5.03 9.06
CA PRO A 226 17.89 -6.10 10.05
C PRO A 226 17.30 -7.41 9.53
N TRP A 227 16.25 -7.34 8.70
CA TRP A 227 15.65 -8.53 8.10
C TRP A 227 16.52 -9.14 7.01
N ILE A 228 17.24 -8.30 6.24
CA ILE A 228 18.15 -8.77 5.18
C ILE A 228 19.35 -9.53 5.78
N VAL A 229 19.87 -9.03 6.89
CA VAL A 229 21.06 -9.64 7.56
C VAL A 229 20.70 -10.65 8.66
N GLY A 230 19.42 -10.95 8.86
CA GLY A 230 18.96 -11.93 9.82
C GLY A 230 19.10 -11.50 11.29
N TRP A 231 19.01 -10.20 11.59
CA TRP A 231 19.06 -9.63 12.93
C TRP A 231 17.67 -9.32 13.52
N ALA A 232 16.59 -9.60 12.78
CA ALA A 232 15.21 -9.37 13.19
C ALA A 232 14.48 -10.69 13.46
#